data_44c55745106494f0468fc6decfc53ad4
#
_entry.id   44c55745106494f0468fc6decfc53ad4
#
_cell.length_a   1.000
_cell.length_b   1.000
_cell.length_c   1.000
_cell.angle_alpha   90.00
_cell.angle_beta   90.00
_cell.angle_gamma   90.00
#
_symmetry.space_group_name_H-M   'P 1'
#
loop_
_entity.id
_entity.type
_entity.pdbx_description
1 polymer ?
#
loop_
_entity_poly.entity_id
_entity_poly.type
_entity_poly.pdbx_seq_one_letter_code
_entity_poly.pdbx_strand_id
1 'polypeptide(L)'
;EQAALFYDGDSGNASMAEVELLTDDSLETASSVASQTLASAHHGVAEPRGDVLLATFRTAASGLPEKVDIYHQHNDHYHQEGTVSLDCPGLHGAGSNEDYSVFGCSDGVLIVHQDGENFTAQHVNNVALGLTGSERVGSFDSHHEMPHFVGYAGDRILIIHPDDGDVQELDWKEGAAVSLDSHSLDPHGEHLVLLDDAGDLRIFDTADWSEHAHVENAIDPATAAPPASGHGSRVAMTVAGEPAHAFLSDAGNQSIVVVHLEEGSIETPLSLNFTPGALAWAGLAGAHEEHAEDGDHDHDEHDHDHDH
;
A
#
# COMPACT_ATOMS: atom_id res chain seq x y z
N GLU A 1 9.77 7.09 7.60
CA GLU A 1 8.69 6.14 7.29
C GLU A 1 8.82 4.86 8.11
N GLN A 2 7.76 4.05 8.17
CA GLN A 2 7.74 2.77 8.88
C GLN A 2 7.22 1.66 7.96
N ALA A 3 7.78 0.46 8.12
CA ALA A 3 7.29 -0.75 7.46
C ALA A 3 7.31 -1.92 8.47
N ALA A 4 6.33 -2.80 8.36
CA ALA A 4 6.29 -4.03 9.13
C ALA A 4 6.58 -5.23 8.24
N LEU A 5 7.52 -6.09 8.66
CA LEU A 5 7.74 -7.39 8.06
C LEU A 5 7.01 -8.45 8.89
N PHE A 6 6.04 -9.10 8.27
CA PHE A 6 5.28 -10.17 8.91
C PHE A 6 5.85 -11.54 8.50
N TYR A 7 6.37 -12.27 9.47
CA TYR A 7 6.85 -13.64 9.31
C TYR A 7 5.76 -14.62 9.76
N ASP A 8 5.19 -15.36 8.83
CA ASP A 8 4.11 -16.31 9.06
C ASP A 8 4.47 -17.40 10.10
N GLY A 9 5.75 -17.69 10.22
CA GLY A 9 6.24 -18.81 11.02
C GLY A 9 5.99 -20.16 10.37
N ASP A 10 6.27 -21.22 11.13
CA ASP A 10 6.04 -22.60 10.75
C ASP A 10 5.03 -23.22 11.71
N SER A 11 4.04 -23.95 11.19
CA SER A 11 3.05 -24.66 12.00
C SER A 11 3.66 -25.66 12.99
N GLY A 12 4.89 -26.11 12.73
CA GLY A 12 5.69 -26.95 13.63
C GLY A 12 6.52 -26.18 14.67
N ASN A 13 6.69 -24.86 14.50
CA ASN A 13 7.51 -24.02 15.38
C ASN A 13 6.93 -22.59 15.45
N ALA A 14 5.85 -22.43 16.25
CA ALA A 14 5.17 -21.14 16.39
C ALA A 14 6.08 -20.00 16.89
N SER A 15 7.20 -20.31 17.52
CA SER A 15 8.17 -19.30 18.00
C SER A 15 8.89 -18.55 16.87
N MET A 16 8.74 -18.96 15.62
CA MET A 16 9.28 -18.25 14.45
C MET A 16 8.27 -17.28 13.81
N ALA A 17 7.02 -17.26 14.27
CA ALA A 17 6.04 -16.28 13.81
C ALA A 17 6.29 -14.95 14.52
N GLU A 18 6.55 -13.88 13.77
CA GLU A 18 7.02 -12.62 14.32
C GLU A 18 6.66 -11.46 13.38
N VAL A 19 6.53 -10.28 13.92
CA VAL A 19 6.48 -9.02 13.18
C VAL A 19 7.71 -8.21 13.56
N GLU A 20 8.44 -7.72 12.58
CA GLU A 20 9.56 -6.78 12.76
C GLU A 20 9.19 -5.41 12.21
N LEU A 21 9.47 -4.36 12.99
CA LEU A 21 9.34 -2.97 12.58
C LEU A 21 10.64 -2.48 11.96
N LEU A 22 10.53 -1.88 10.78
CA LEU A 22 11.61 -1.20 10.08
C LEU A 22 11.31 0.29 9.98
N THR A 23 12.36 1.09 9.96
CA THR A 23 12.34 2.52 9.62
C THR A 23 13.46 2.82 8.63
N ASP A 24 13.45 3.99 8.02
CA ASP A 24 14.51 4.42 7.09
C ASP A 24 15.89 4.31 7.73
N ASP A 25 16.05 4.79 8.97
CA ASP A 25 17.31 4.69 9.73
C ASP A 25 17.73 3.23 10.02
N SER A 26 16.77 2.35 10.24
CA SER A 26 17.03 0.94 10.54
C SER A 26 17.48 0.17 9.30
N LEU A 27 17.02 0.55 8.12
CA LEU A 27 17.44 -0.04 6.84
C LEU A 27 18.92 0.25 6.56
N GLU A 28 19.41 1.45 6.89
CA GLU A 28 20.84 1.80 6.74
C GLU A 28 21.75 0.89 7.56
N THR A 29 21.30 0.44 8.72
CA THR A 29 22.04 -0.42 9.64
C THR A 29 21.71 -1.90 9.50
N ALA A 30 20.79 -2.27 8.59
CA ALA A 30 20.30 -3.63 8.38
C ALA A 30 19.81 -4.28 9.71
N SER A 31 19.01 -3.54 10.47
CA SER A 31 18.45 -3.96 11.77
C SER A 31 16.95 -3.69 11.81
N SER A 32 16.25 -4.32 12.73
CA SER A 32 14.87 -3.94 13.09
C SER A 32 14.88 -2.99 14.29
N VAL A 33 13.85 -2.12 14.36
CA VAL A 33 13.68 -1.18 15.50
C VAL A 33 13.02 -1.87 16.68
N ALA A 34 12.02 -2.68 16.42
CA ALA A 34 11.29 -3.44 17.42
C ALA A 34 10.76 -4.75 16.81
N SER A 35 10.44 -5.71 17.65
CA SER A 35 9.80 -6.94 17.20
C SER A 35 8.68 -7.40 18.14
N GLN A 36 7.73 -8.17 17.57
CA GLN A 36 6.64 -8.81 18.28
C GLN A 36 6.53 -10.28 17.89
N THR A 37 6.86 -11.17 18.82
CA THR A 37 6.61 -12.60 18.63
C THR A 37 5.10 -12.89 18.68
N LEU A 38 4.59 -13.64 17.70
CA LEU A 38 3.17 -14.00 17.60
C LEU A 38 2.87 -15.29 18.36
N ALA A 39 1.64 -15.39 18.89
CA ALA A 39 1.21 -16.55 19.68
C ALA A 39 1.02 -17.82 18.82
N SER A 40 0.83 -17.67 17.52
CA SER A 40 0.64 -18.80 16.58
C SER A 40 1.18 -18.46 15.20
N ALA A 41 1.72 -19.47 14.52
CA ALA A 41 2.10 -19.35 13.12
C ALA A 41 0.83 -19.23 12.24
N HIS A 42 0.75 -18.20 11.42
CA HIS A 42 -0.33 -17.97 10.47
C HIS A 42 0.09 -16.98 9.39
N HIS A 43 -0.53 -17.06 8.23
CA HIS A 43 -0.42 -16.02 7.22
C HIS A 43 -1.23 -14.81 7.66
N GLY A 44 -0.58 -13.65 7.74
CA GLY A 44 -1.20 -12.44 8.27
C GLY A 44 -0.56 -11.16 7.78
N VAL A 45 -0.98 -10.05 8.36
CA VAL A 45 -0.47 -8.71 8.05
C VAL A 45 -0.31 -7.90 9.34
N ALA A 46 0.52 -6.86 9.27
CA ALA A 46 0.71 -5.90 10.35
C ALA A 46 0.85 -4.49 9.80
N GLU A 47 0.17 -3.54 10.42
CA GLU A 47 0.14 -2.13 10.05
C GLU A 47 0.79 -1.29 11.16
N PRO A 48 1.98 -0.72 10.93
CA PRO A 48 2.62 0.19 11.86
C PRO A 48 1.95 1.57 11.79
N ARG A 49 1.75 2.18 12.96
CA ARG A 49 1.09 3.47 13.13
C ARG A 49 1.77 4.29 14.24
N GLY A 50 2.95 4.83 13.97
CA GLY A 50 3.77 5.49 14.99
C GLY A 50 4.21 4.49 16.07
N ASP A 51 3.83 4.75 17.33
CA ASP A 51 4.14 3.85 18.45
C ASP A 51 3.18 2.65 18.56
N VAL A 52 2.20 2.54 17.66
CA VAL A 52 1.22 1.45 17.65
C VAL A 52 1.46 0.51 16.49
N LEU A 53 1.22 -0.77 16.71
CA LEU A 53 1.19 -1.81 15.69
C LEU A 53 -0.17 -2.52 15.76
N LEU A 54 -0.88 -2.52 14.65
CA LEU A 54 -2.05 -3.36 14.45
C LEU A 54 -1.61 -4.66 13.78
N ALA A 55 -1.72 -5.79 14.46
CA ALA A 55 -1.29 -7.08 13.91
C ALA A 55 -2.41 -8.11 13.94
N THR A 56 -2.51 -8.88 12.87
CA THR A 56 -3.54 -9.91 12.76
C THR A 56 -3.31 -11.05 13.71
N PHE A 57 -4.40 -11.58 14.24
CA PHE A 57 -4.38 -12.67 15.20
C PHE A 57 -5.40 -13.77 14.82
N ARG A 58 -5.00 -15.02 15.03
CA ARG A 58 -5.83 -16.20 14.78
C ARG A 58 -6.13 -16.94 16.07
N THR A 59 -7.41 -17.14 16.36
CA THR A 59 -7.84 -17.96 17.51
C THR A 59 -7.98 -19.43 17.13
N ALA A 60 -8.31 -19.73 15.87
CA ALA A 60 -8.44 -21.10 15.37
C ALA A 60 -7.08 -21.78 15.16
N ALA A 61 -7.06 -23.11 15.20
CA ALA A 61 -5.83 -23.89 15.02
C ALA A 61 -5.29 -23.85 13.57
N SER A 62 -6.09 -23.46 12.59
CA SER A 62 -5.71 -23.38 11.17
C SER A 62 -6.61 -22.38 10.43
N GLY A 63 -6.19 -21.96 9.24
CA GLY A 63 -6.89 -20.98 8.41
C GLY A 63 -6.27 -19.60 8.50
N LEU A 64 -6.92 -18.62 7.88
CA LEU A 64 -6.56 -17.22 7.96
C LEU A 64 -6.99 -16.63 9.32
N PRO A 65 -6.39 -15.51 9.76
CA PRO A 65 -6.79 -14.81 10.98
C PRO A 65 -8.20 -14.23 10.88
N GLU A 66 -8.74 -13.87 12.02
CA GLU A 66 -10.08 -13.27 12.12
C GLU A 66 -10.13 -12.07 13.06
N LYS A 67 -9.01 -11.69 13.67
CA LYS A 67 -8.90 -10.58 14.63
C LYS A 67 -7.70 -9.73 14.36
N VAL A 68 -7.73 -8.51 14.88
CA VAL A 68 -6.62 -7.56 14.87
C VAL A 68 -6.32 -7.16 16.31
N ASP A 69 -5.12 -7.46 16.77
CA ASP A 69 -4.61 -7.04 18.08
C ASP A 69 -3.92 -5.68 17.98
N ILE A 70 -4.03 -4.91 19.06
CA ILE A 70 -3.44 -3.59 19.21
C ILE A 70 -2.24 -3.73 20.16
N TYR A 71 -1.07 -3.37 19.65
CA TYR A 71 0.18 -3.39 20.41
C TYR A 71 0.74 -1.98 20.50
N HIS A 72 1.35 -1.65 21.64
CA HIS A 72 2.09 -0.41 21.84
C HIS A 72 3.59 -0.69 21.99
N GLN A 73 4.43 0.10 21.34
CA GLN A 73 5.88 -0.06 21.35
C GLN A 73 6.49 0.42 22.66
N HIS A 74 7.36 -0.40 23.23
CA HIS A 74 8.18 -0.09 24.39
C HIS A 74 9.65 -0.40 24.09
N ASN A 75 10.40 0.58 23.63
CA ASN A 75 11.76 0.44 23.16
C ASN A 75 11.86 -0.55 21.96
N ASP A 76 12.44 -1.73 22.19
CA ASP A 76 12.73 -2.76 21.18
C ASP A 76 11.66 -3.88 21.07
N HIS A 77 10.54 -3.74 21.78
CA HIS A 77 9.46 -4.73 21.80
C HIS A 77 8.09 -4.08 21.95
N TYR A 78 7.04 -4.89 21.80
CA TYR A 78 5.66 -4.47 21.88
C TYR A 78 4.92 -5.11 23.05
N HIS A 79 3.96 -4.39 23.63
CA HIS A 79 2.98 -4.89 24.58
C HIS A 79 1.59 -4.87 23.96
N GLN A 80 0.87 -5.99 24.06
CA GLN A 80 -0.52 -6.05 23.66
C GLN A 80 -1.38 -5.26 24.66
N GLU A 81 -2.11 -4.26 24.16
CA GLU A 81 -3.01 -3.42 24.96
C GLU A 81 -4.49 -3.73 24.72
N GLY A 82 -4.81 -4.34 23.60
CA GLY A 82 -6.18 -4.67 23.27
C GLY A 82 -6.34 -5.47 21.99
N THR A 83 -7.60 -5.62 21.61
CA THR A 83 -8.01 -6.22 20.34
C THR A 83 -9.12 -5.35 19.76
N VAL A 84 -9.12 -5.12 18.47
CA VAL A 84 -10.18 -4.41 17.75
C VAL A 84 -11.52 -5.08 18.02
N SER A 85 -12.56 -4.29 18.29
CA SER A 85 -13.84 -4.78 18.83
C SER A 85 -14.67 -5.61 17.86
N LEU A 86 -14.39 -5.54 16.54
CA LEU A 86 -15.08 -6.30 15.50
C LEU A 86 -14.16 -7.38 14.92
N ASP A 87 -14.77 -8.50 14.54
CA ASP A 87 -14.07 -9.59 13.87
C ASP A 87 -14.00 -9.33 12.35
N CYS A 88 -12.97 -9.89 11.71
CA CYS A 88 -12.73 -9.88 10.28
C CYS A 88 -12.43 -11.30 9.79
N PRO A 89 -13.44 -12.15 9.59
CA PRO A 89 -13.25 -13.56 9.26
C PRO A 89 -12.42 -13.74 8.00
N GLY A 90 -11.43 -14.63 8.04
CA GLY A 90 -10.57 -14.92 6.89
C GLY A 90 -9.78 -13.71 6.43
N LEU A 91 -9.27 -12.92 7.35
CA LEU A 91 -8.54 -11.69 7.09
C LEU A 91 -7.36 -11.92 6.15
N HIS A 92 -7.24 -11.05 5.13
CA HIS A 92 -6.16 -11.07 4.14
C HIS A 92 -6.03 -9.70 3.49
N GLY A 93 -4.82 -9.16 3.49
CA GLY A 93 -4.54 -7.83 2.99
C GLY A 93 -4.94 -6.71 3.95
N ALA A 94 -4.13 -5.67 3.99
CA ALA A 94 -4.37 -4.46 4.77
C ALA A 94 -3.75 -3.24 4.08
N GLY A 95 -4.10 -2.06 4.57
CA GLY A 95 -3.50 -0.78 4.21
C GLY A 95 -3.79 0.24 5.29
N SER A 96 -2.94 1.27 5.38
CA SER A 96 -3.10 2.36 6.34
C SER A 96 -2.89 3.72 5.69
N ASN A 97 -3.60 4.73 6.19
CA ASN A 97 -3.30 6.14 5.98
C ASN A 97 -3.11 6.83 7.34
N GLU A 98 -3.11 8.15 7.41
CA GLU A 98 -2.86 8.87 8.65
C GLU A 98 -3.82 8.48 9.78
N ASP A 99 -5.14 8.37 9.49
CA ASP A 99 -6.18 8.19 10.51
C ASP A 99 -6.74 6.76 10.58
N TYR A 100 -6.65 5.98 9.49
CA TYR A 100 -7.35 4.72 9.34
C TYR A 100 -6.41 3.57 8.96
N SER A 101 -6.82 2.35 9.35
CA SER A 101 -6.33 1.10 8.77
C SER A 101 -7.49 0.28 8.26
N VAL A 102 -7.31 -0.38 7.12
CA VAL A 102 -8.32 -1.26 6.52
C VAL A 102 -7.81 -2.69 6.42
N PHE A 103 -8.71 -3.65 6.58
CA PHE A 103 -8.39 -5.07 6.50
C PHE A 103 -9.46 -5.79 5.66
N GLY A 104 -9.02 -6.62 4.72
CA GLY A 104 -9.93 -7.40 3.88
C GLY A 104 -10.43 -8.65 4.60
N CYS A 105 -11.74 -8.75 4.79
CA CYS A 105 -12.41 -9.90 5.40
C CYS A 105 -13.05 -10.78 4.32
N SER A 106 -13.40 -12.04 4.63
CA SER A 106 -14.16 -12.87 3.70
C SER A 106 -15.59 -12.39 3.49
N ASP A 107 -16.11 -11.56 4.40
CA ASP A 107 -17.48 -11.03 4.41
C ASP A 107 -17.56 -9.51 4.27
N GLY A 108 -16.42 -8.84 4.04
CA GLY A 108 -16.38 -7.38 3.89
C GLY A 108 -15.00 -6.76 4.05
N VAL A 109 -14.99 -5.53 4.52
CA VAL A 109 -13.79 -4.77 4.91
C VAL A 109 -13.99 -4.26 6.34
N LEU A 110 -13.00 -4.50 7.18
CA LEU A 110 -12.91 -3.91 8.51
C LEU A 110 -12.12 -2.61 8.40
N ILE A 111 -12.72 -1.51 8.84
CA ILE A 111 -12.11 -0.18 8.91
C ILE A 111 -11.85 0.13 10.37
N VAL A 112 -10.63 0.50 10.71
CA VAL A 112 -10.20 0.86 12.06
C VAL A 112 -9.72 2.29 12.05
N HIS A 113 -10.39 3.16 12.80
CA HIS A 113 -10.01 4.57 13.01
C HIS A 113 -9.22 4.70 14.29
N GLN A 114 -8.10 5.41 14.24
CA GLN A 114 -7.27 5.76 15.40
C GLN A 114 -7.44 7.24 15.73
N ASP A 115 -7.84 7.52 16.98
CA ASP A 115 -7.85 8.87 17.56
C ASP A 115 -7.00 8.86 18.85
N GLY A 116 -5.72 9.19 18.68
CA GLY A 116 -4.71 9.03 19.72
C GLY A 116 -4.58 7.57 20.17
N GLU A 117 -4.87 7.29 21.44
CA GLU A 117 -4.86 5.93 21.99
C GLU A 117 -6.20 5.19 21.83
N ASN A 118 -7.22 5.83 21.23
CA ASN A 118 -8.53 5.23 21.07
C ASN A 118 -8.69 4.62 19.67
N PHE A 119 -9.23 3.41 19.63
CA PHE A 119 -9.54 2.70 18.40
C PHE A 119 -11.03 2.42 18.29
N THR A 120 -11.62 2.84 17.19
CA THR A 120 -12.99 2.50 16.82
C THR A 120 -13.00 1.69 15.54
N ALA A 121 -13.98 0.82 15.38
CA ALA A 121 -14.05 -0.05 14.21
C ALA A 121 -15.42 -0.03 13.57
N GLN A 122 -15.44 -0.12 12.23
CA GLN A 122 -16.60 -0.27 11.39
C GLN A 122 -16.39 -1.46 10.46
N HIS A 123 -17.43 -2.25 10.20
CA HIS A 123 -17.40 -3.33 9.22
C HIS A 123 -18.34 -3.03 8.07
N VAL A 124 -17.78 -2.88 6.86
CA VAL A 124 -18.52 -2.70 5.61
C VAL A 124 -18.64 -4.07 4.94
N ASN A 125 -19.86 -4.63 4.92
CA ASN A 125 -20.07 -5.99 4.41
C ASN A 125 -20.03 -6.07 2.88
N ASN A 126 -19.82 -7.28 2.33
CA ASN A 126 -19.72 -7.52 0.90
C ASN A 126 -20.91 -6.98 0.09
N VAL A 127 -22.11 -6.96 0.65
CA VAL A 127 -23.31 -6.43 -0.04
C VAL A 127 -23.20 -4.92 -0.22
N ALA A 128 -22.71 -4.20 0.78
CA ALA A 128 -22.47 -2.76 0.69
C ALA A 128 -21.31 -2.44 -0.29
N LEU A 129 -20.30 -3.33 -0.37
CA LEU A 129 -19.23 -3.26 -1.36
C LEU A 129 -19.67 -3.66 -2.79
N GLY A 130 -20.92 -4.07 -2.98
CA GLY A 130 -21.41 -4.59 -4.26
C GLY A 130 -20.81 -5.94 -4.66
N LEU A 131 -20.14 -6.65 -3.74
CA LEU A 131 -19.52 -7.94 -3.97
C LEU A 131 -20.51 -9.08 -3.82
N THR A 132 -20.32 -10.16 -4.58
CA THR A 132 -21.23 -11.30 -4.64
C THR A 132 -20.48 -12.64 -4.56
N GLY A 133 -21.17 -13.67 -4.08
CA GLY A 133 -20.62 -15.02 -4.03
C GLY A 133 -19.39 -15.13 -3.14
N SER A 134 -18.25 -15.50 -3.74
CA SER A 134 -16.96 -15.65 -3.05
C SER A 134 -16.01 -14.47 -3.29
N GLU A 135 -16.48 -13.39 -3.92
CA GLU A 135 -15.69 -12.17 -4.10
C GLU A 135 -15.38 -11.57 -2.73
N ARG A 136 -14.17 -11.06 -2.61
CA ARG A 136 -13.68 -10.38 -1.41
C ARG A 136 -12.59 -9.39 -1.78
N VAL A 137 -12.43 -8.34 -1.00
CA VAL A 137 -11.23 -7.50 -1.08
C VAL A 137 -10.07 -8.28 -0.48
N GLY A 138 -9.03 -8.52 -1.28
CA GLY A 138 -7.88 -9.34 -0.90
C GLY A 138 -6.57 -8.57 -0.77
N SER A 139 -6.51 -7.34 -1.28
CA SER A 139 -5.36 -6.45 -1.16
C SER A 139 -5.81 -5.00 -1.23
N PHE A 140 -4.93 -4.11 -0.81
CA PHE A 140 -5.15 -2.66 -0.82
C PHE A 140 -3.91 -1.94 -1.29
N ASP A 141 -4.11 -0.81 -1.95
CA ASP A 141 -3.13 0.26 -2.06
C ASP A 141 -3.60 1.45 -1.22
N SER A 142 -2.66 2.11 -0.56
CA SER A 142 -2.91 3.27 0.29
C SER A 142 -1.67 4.16 0.36
N HIS A 143 -1.88 5.43 0.63
CA HIS A 143 -0.83 6.40 0.92
C HIS A 143 -1.21 7.19 2.17
N HIS A 144 -0.23 7.64 2.96
CA HIS A 144 -0.50 8.30 4.25
C HIS A 144 -1.34 9.58 4.13
N GLU A 145 -1.18 10.34 3.05
CA GLU A 145 -1.96 11.57 2.78
C GLU A 145 -3.26 11.32 2.00
N MET A 146 -3.45 10.12 1.45
CA MET A 146 -4.63 9.82 0.64
C MET A 146 -5.84 9.53 1.53
N PRO A 147 -6.98 10.25 1.35
CA PRO A 147 -8.15 10.06 2.21
C PRO A 147 -8.93 8.78 1.93
N HIS A 148 -8.58 8.04 0.89
CA HIS A 148 -9.27 6.84 0.42
C HIS A 148 -8.33 5.65 0.40
N PHE A 149 -8.91 4.45 0.34
CA PHE A 149 -8.19 3.21 0.09
C PHE A 149 -8.61 2.62 -1.26
N VAL A 150 -7.66 2.07 -1.98
CA VAL A 150 -7.95 1.31 -3.19
C VAL A 150 -7.99 -0.17 -2.82
N GLY A 151 -9.16 -0.78 -2.87
CA GLY A 151 -9.37 -2.19 -2.56
C GLY A 151 -9.52 -3.04 -3.83
N TYR A 152 -8.88 -4.20 -3.87
CA TYR A 152 -8.91 -5.10 -5.03
C TYR A 152 -9.69 -6.37 -4.72
N ALA A 153 -10.75 -6.62 -5.51
CA ALA A 153 -11.57 -7.82 -5.46
C ALA A 153 -11.51 -8.54 -6.82
N GLY A 154 -10.41 -9.25 -7.07
CA GLY A 154 -10.07 -9.73 -8.41
C GLY A 154 -9.81 -8.57 -9.36
N ASP A 155 -10.55 -8.51 -10.47
CA ASP A 155 -10.45 -7.43 -11.45
C ASP A 155 -11.27 -6.17 -11.08
N ARG A 156 -12.02 -6.21 -9.99
CA ARG A 156 -12.80 -5.06 -9.52
C ARG A 156 -11.94 -4.20 -8.61
N ILE A 157 -11.98 -2.90 -8.84
CA ILE A 157 -11.24 -1.90 -8.08
C ILE A 157 -12.26 -1.04 -7.33
N LEU A 158 -12.14 -0.98 -6.02
CA LEU A 158 -13.06 -0.30 -5.13
C LEU A 158 -12.33 0.85 -4.43
N ILE A 159 -12.87 2.05 -4.57
CA ILE A 159 -12.42 3.24 -3.83
C ILE A 159 -13.25 3.28 -2.55
N ILE A 160 -12.60 3.11 -1.42
CA ILE A 160 -13.24 2.99 -0.11
C ILE A 160 -13.00 4.27 0.69
N HIS A 161 -14.08 4.93 1.09
CA HIS A 161 -14.07 6.11 1.94
C HIS A 161 -14.17 5.65 3.40
N PRO A 162 -13.10 5.76 4.20
CA PRO A 162 -13.07 5.14 5.53
C PRO A 162 -13.89 5.88 6.58
N ASP A 163 -14.20 7.16 6.39
CA ASP A 163 -14.94 8.01 7.33
C ASP A 163 -16.41 7.64 7.46
N ASP A 164 -17.06 7.24 6.37
CA ASP A 164 -18.48 6.84 6.33
C ASP A 164 -18.71 5.42 5.83
N GLY A 165 -17.69 4.78 5.26
CA GLY A 165 -17.74 3.43 4.69
C GLY A 165 -18.40 3.38 3.32
N ASP A 166 -18.57 4.52 2.64
CA ASP A 166 -19.02 4.57 1.27
C ASP A 166 -17.98 3.97 0.32
N VAL A 167 -18.48 3.38 -0.78
CA VAL A 167 -17.64 2.68 -1.75
C VAL A 167 -18.06 3.04 -3.16
N GLN A 168 -17.07 3.41 -3.98
CA GLN A 168 -17.22 3.62 -5.40
C GLN A 168 -16.41 2.57 -6.17
N GLU A 169 -17.01 1.91 -7.16
CA GLU A 169 -16.27 1.06 -8.09
C GLU A 169 -15.66 1.91 -9.21
N LEU A 170 -14.36 1.74 -9.43
CA LEU A 170 -13.65 2.38 -10.54
C LEU A 170 -13.88 1.59 -11.84
N ASP A 171 -14.51 2.21 -12.83
CA ASP A 171 -14.67 1.62 -14.18
C ASP A 171 -13.38 1.77 -15.00
N TRP A 172 -12.34 1.06 -14.59
CA TRP A 172 -11.02 1.14 -15.21
C TRP A 172 -10.93 0.45 -16.56
N LYS A 173 -11.92 -0.42 -16.88
CA LYS A 173 -11.92 -1.21 -18.13
C LYS A 173 -12.61 -0.50 -19.30
N GLU A 174 -13.47 0.47 -19.02
CA GLU A 174 -14.31 1.14 -20.01
C GLU A 174 -15.04 0.15 -20.96
N GLY A 175 -15.41 -1.01 -20.44
CA GLY A 175 -16.07 -2.10 -21.18
C GLY A 175 -15.13 -3.03 -21.96
N ALA A 176 -13.82 -2.88 -21.84
CA ALA A 176 -12.86 -3.83 -22.41
C ALA A 176 -12.92 -5.20 -21.70
N ALA A 177 -12.69 -6.28 -22.45
CA ALA A 177 -12.66 -7.63 -21.92
C ALA A 177 -11.22 -8.01 -21.49
N VAL A 178 -10.68 -7.31 -20.50
CA VAL A 178 -9.33 -7.49 -19.96
C VAL A 178 -9.38 -7.81 -18.48
N SER A 179 -8.29 -8.35 -17.96
CA SER A 179 -8.08 -8.64 -16.54
C SER A 179 -6.89 -7.84 -16.01
N LEU A 180 -6.92 -7.51 -14.74
CA LEU A 180 -5.82 -6.82 -14.06
C LEU A 180 -4.62 -7.76 -13.92
N ASP A 181 -3.44 -7.36 -14.41
CA ASP A 181 -2.18 -8.10 -14.22
C ASP A 181 -1.38 -7.55 -13.04
N SER A 182 -1.18 -6.24 -12.97
CA SER A 182 -0.51 -5.60 -11.83
C SER A 182 -1.00 -4.18 -11.59
N HIS A 183 -0.77 -3.68 -10.41
CA HIS A 183 -1.16 -2.34 -9.97
C HIS A 183 -0.12 -1.77 -9.01
N SER A 184 -0.08 -0.46 -8.90
CA SER A 184 0.72 0.27 -7.91
C SER A 184 0.23 1.70 -7.79
N LEU A 185 0.26 2.27 -6.58
CA LEU A 185 0.28 3.73 -6.42
C LEU A 185 1.70 4.26 -6.68
N ASP A 186 1.79 5.51 -7.11
CA ASP A 186 3.05 6.22 -7.06
C ASP A 186 3.43 6.58 -5.61
N PRO A 187 4.70 6.92 -5.33
CA PRO A 187 5.15 7.23 -3.97
C PRO A 187 4.55 8.49 -3.34
N HIS A 188 3.85 9.32 -4.11
CA HIS A 188 3.14 10.51 -3.62
C HIS A 188 1.64 10.27 -3.45
N GLY A 189 1.14 9.10 -3.87
CA GLY A 189 -0.28 8.79 -3.83
C GLY A 189 -1.13 9.58 -4.84
N GLU A 190 -0.50 10.21 -5.84
CA GLU A 190 -1.17 11.06 -6.84
C GLU A 190 -1.73 10.25 -8.01
N HIS A 191 -1.06 9.12 -8.36
CA HIS A 191 -1.45 8.29 -9.48
C HIS A 191 -1.61 6.82 -9.09
N LEU A 192 -2.73 6.23 -9.51
CA LEU A 192 -2.92 4.78 -9.54
C LEU A 192 -2.56 4.27 -10.93
N VAL A 193 -1.59 3.37 -10.99
CA VAL A 193 -1.10 2.76 -12.24
C VAL A 193 -1.59 1.32 -12.32
N LEU A 194 -2.30 0.99 -13.40
CA LEU A 194 -2.87 -0.33 -13.66
C LEU A 194 -2.30 -0.90 -14.95
N LEU A 195 -1.83 -2.14 -14.92
CA LEU A 195 -1.44 -2.90 -16.10
C LEU A 195 -2.43 -4.02 -16.32
N ASP A 196 -2.98 -4.12 -17.53
CA ASP A 196 -3.88 -5.20 -17.88
C ASP A 196 -3.17 -6.40 -18.57
N ASP A 197 -3.91 -7.48 -18.74
CA ASP A 197 -3.40 -8.71 -19.32
C ASP A 197 -3.25 -8.65 -20.86
N ALA A 198 -3.69 -7.57 -21.51
CA ALA A 198 -3.40 -7.23 -22.89
C ALA A 198 -2.09 -6.46 -23.04
N GLY A 199 -1.54 -5.91 -21.96
CA GLY A 199 -0.28 -5.17 -21.93
C GLY A 199 -0.47 -3.65 -22.02
N ASP A 200 -1.68 -3.16 -21.83
CA ASP A 200 -1.99 -1.74 -21.79
C ASP A 200 -1.83 -1.22 -20.37
N LEU A 201 -1.24 -0.03 -20.23
CA LEU A 201 -1.08 0.66 -18.96
C LEU A 201 -2.08 1.81 -18.86
N ARG A 202 -2.82 1.88 -17.77
CA ARG A 202 -3.76 2.96 -17.47
C ARG A 202 -3.31 3.69 -16.22
N ILE A 203 -3.38 5.00 -16.26
CA ILE A 203 -2.94 5.90 -15.18
C ILE A 203 -4.15 6.71 -14.77
N PHE A 204 -4.53 6.65 -13.49
CA PHE A 204 -5.66 7.38 -12.93
C PHE A 204 -5.15 8.41 -11.93
N ASP A 205 -5.70 9.62 -11.98
CA ASP A 205 -5.50 10.65 -10.95
C ASP A 205 -6.30 10.26 -9.70
N THR A 206 -5.65 10.17 -8.54
CA THR A 206 -6.31 9.77 -7.30
C THR A 206 -7.19 10.86 -6.69
N ALA A 207 -7.04 12.12 -7.12
CA ALA A 207 -7.84 13.23 -6.61
C ALA A 207 -9.30 13.16 -7.08
N ASP A 208 -9.56 12.66 -8.28
CA ASP A 208 -10.92 12.58 -8.85
C ASP A 208 -11.23 11.26 -9.57
N TRP A 209 -10.27 10.33 -9.62
CA TRP A 209 -10.35 9.02 -10.26
C TRP A 209 -10.60 9.08 -11.77
N SER A 210 -10.25 10.18 -12.41
CA SER A 210 -10.26 10.29 -13.87
C SER A 210 -9.05 9.59 -14.48
N GLU A 211 -9.23 8.99 -15.67
CA GLU A 211 -8.10 8.45 -16.43
C GLU A 211 -7.23 9.61 -16.93
N HIS A 212 -6.00 9.69 -16.41
CA HIS A 212 -4.99 10.67 -16.80
C HIS A 212 -4.36 10.30 -18.15
N ALA A 213 -3.99 9.03 -18.31
CA ALA A 213 -3.40 8.52 -19.56
C ALA A 213 -3.69 7.04 -19.76
N HIS A 214 -3.73 6.64 -21.05
CA HIS A 214 -3.81 5.26 -21.51
C HIS A 214 -2.66 4.98 -22.48
N VAL A 215 -1.74 4.12 -22.10
CA VAL A 215 -0.57 3.74 -22.87
C VAL A 215 -0.83 2.37 -23.49
N GLU A 216 -1.30 2.36 -24.75
CA GLU A 216 -1.56 1.12 -25.48
C GLU A 216 -0.27 0.36 -25.78
N ASN A 217 -0.29 -0.96 -25.58
CA ASN A 217 0.85 -1.85 -25.82
C ASN A 217 2.13 -1.42 -25.08
N ALA A 218 1.99 -1.00 -23.82
CA ALA A 218 3.13 -0.66 -22.98
C ALA A 218 4.12 -1.83 -22.87
N ILE A 219 3.60 -3.06 -22.85
CA ILE A 219 4.40 -4.29 -22.91
C ILE A 219 3.69 -5.35 -23.76
N ASP A 220 4.46 -6.18 -24.48
CA ASP A 220 3.90 -7.35 -25.16
C ASP A 220 3.68 -8.49 -24.13
N PRO A 221 2.43 -8.87 -23.83
CA PRO A 221 2.14 -9.92 -22.87
C PRO A 221 2.71 -11.29 -23.25
N ALA A 222 3.06 -11.51 -24.51
CA ALA A 222 3.72 -12.73 -24.96
C ALA A 222 5.17 -12.84 -24.49
N THR A 223 5.80 -11.74 -24.11
CA THR A 223 7.16 -11.68 -23.55
C THR A 223 7.19 -11.71 -22.02
N ALA A 224 6.03 -11.56 -21.37
CA ALA A 224 5.92 -11.63 -19.92
C ALA A 224 6.30 -13.03 -19.41
N ALA A 225 6.98 -13.08 -18.27
CA ALA A 225 7.24 -14.34 -17.60
C ALA A 225 5.93 -14.94 -17.06
N PRO A 226 5.76 -16.27 -17.07
CA PRO A 226 4.66 -16.86 -16.32
C PRO A 226 4.86 -16.58 -14.83
N PRO A 227 3.78 -16.34 -14.05
CA PRO A 227 3.91 -16.09 -12.61
C PRO A 227 4.62 -17.26 -11.93
N ALA A 228 5.54 -16.97 -11.02
CA ALA A 228 6.33 -17.97 -10.31
C ALA A 228 5.47 -18.86 -9.38
N SER A 229 4.30 -18.36 -8.99
CA SER A 229 3.23 -19.09 -8.30
C SER A 229 1.91 -18.72 -8.97
N GLY A 230 0.94 -19.61 -9.05
CA GLY A 230 -0.31 -19.42 -9.81
C GLY A 230 -1.19 -18.22 -9.38
N HIS A 231 -0.65 -17.27 -8.59
CA HIS A 231 -1.34 -16.09 -8.05
C HIS A 231 -0.52 -14.79 -8.19
N GLY A 232 0.57 -14.77 -8.95
CA GLY A 232 1.38 -13.56 -9.15
C GLY A 232 1.13 -12.89 -10.48
N SER A 233 1.44 -11.59 -10.57
CA SER A 233 1.48 -10.84 -11.81
C SER A 233 2.47 -11.46 -12.80
N ARG A 234 2.18 -11.43 -14.08
CA ARG A 234 3.09 -11.89 -15.15
C ARG A 234 4.20 -10.87 -15.38
N VAL A 235 3.87 -9.60 -15.20
CA VAL A 235 4.78 -8.47 -15.32
C VAL A 235 4.99 -7.89 -13.93
N ALA A 236 6.23 -7.88 -13.46
CA ALA A 236 6.54 -7.13 -12.25
C ALA A 236 6.54 -5.63 -12.59
N MET A 237 5.84 -4.85 -11.79
CA MET A 237 5.74 -3.41 -11.92
C MET A 237 6.16 -2.74 -10.61
N THR A 238 6.82 -1.59 -10.72
CA THR A 238 7.08 -0.68 -9.61
C THR A 238 7.02 0.75 -10.13
N VAL A 239 6.67 1.69 -9.28
CA VAL A 239 6.57 3.11 -9.62
C VAL A 239 7.58 3.89 -8.81
N ALA A 240 8.27 4.83 -9.47
CA ALA A 240 9.20 5.80 -8.84
C ALA A 240 8.52 7.17 -8.75
N GLY A 241 8.90 7.95 -7.72
CA GLY A 241 8.31 9.27 -7.48
C GLY A 241 8.84 10.35 -8.40
N GLU A 242 10.12 10.70 -8.33
CA GLU A 242 10.68 11.87 -9.02
C GLU A 242 11.79 11.50 -10.02
N PRO A 243 11.59 11.69 -11.32
CA PRO A 243 10.29 11.95 -11.97
C PRO A 243 9.39 10.71 -11.94
N ALA A 244 8.07 10.91 -11.98
CA ALA A 244 7.08 9.84 -11.86
C ALA A 244 7.15 8.88 -13.05
N HIS A 245 7.66 7.67 -12.84
CA HIS A 245 7.83 6.63 -13.86
C HIS A 245 7.33 5.27 -13.36
N ALA A 246 6.66 4.54 -14.25
CA ALA A 246 6.45 3.11 -14.05
C ALA A 246 7.54 2.30 -14.74
N PHE A 247 8.00 1.25 -14.07
CA PHE A 247 9.00 0.29 -14.56
C PHE A 247 8.36 -1.09 -14.67
N LEU A 248 8.38 -1.66 -15.87
CA LEU A 248 7.76 -2.96 -16.16
C LEU A 248 8.83 -3.97 -16.56
N SER A 249 8.82 -5.16 -15.97
CA SER A 249 9.76 -6.23 -16.33
C SER A 249 9.38 -6.89 -17.64
N ASP A 250 10.23 -6.78 -18.66
CA ASP A 250 10.11 -7.51 -19.92
C ASP A 250 11.11 -8.69 -19.95
N ALA A 251 10.65 -9.81 -19.44
CA ALA A 251 11.47 -11.00 -19.27
C ALA A 251 11.95 -11.59 -20.62
N GLY A 252 11.13 -11.56 -21.65
CA GLY A 252 11.44 -12.12 -22.96
C GLY A 252 12.45 -11.31 -23.73
N ASN A 253 12.43 -10.00 -23.60
CA ASN A 253 13.37 -9.09 -24.24
C ASN A 253 14.58 -8.73 -23.35
N GLN A 254 14.64 -9.25 -22.11
CA GLN A 254 15.68 -8.93 -21.13
C GLN A 254 15.83 -7.41 -20.95
N SER A 255 14.72 -6.73 -20.70
CA SER A 255 14.68 -5.29 -20.55
C SER A 255 13.70 -4.85 -19.46
N ILE A 256 13.80 -3.60 -19.07
CA ILE A 256 12.80 -2.89 -18.29
C ILE A 256 12.17 -1.85 -19.23
N VAL A 257 10.87 -1.91 -19.41
CA VAL A 257 10.10 -0.85 -20.07
C VAL A 257 9.92 0.28 -19.06
N VAL A 258 10.13 1.49 -19.52
CA VAL A 258 10.00 2.73 -18.70
C VAL A 258 8.86 3.54 -19.30
N VAL A 259 7.90 3.93 -18.45
CA VAL A 259 6.76 4.76 -18.85
C VAL A 259 6.75 6.01 -18.00
N HIS A 260 6.79 7.18 -18.64
CA HIS A 260 6.62 8.47 -17.97
C HIS A 260 5.15 8.68 -17.65
N LEU A 261 4.79 8.84 -16.38
CA LEU A 261 3.38 8.87 -15.96
C LEU A 261 2.67 10.14 -16.43
N GLU A 262 3.26 11.30 -16.21
CA GLU A 262 2.69 12.59 -16.61
C GLU A 262 2.45 12.74 -18.12
N GLU A 263 3.36 12.18 -18.93
CA GLU A 263 3.27 12.28 -20.39
C GLU A 263 2.48 11.12 -21.00
N GLY A 264 2.25 10.03 -20.27
CA GLY A 264 1.67 8.80 -20.79
C GLY A 264 2.48 8.21 -21.94
N SER A 265 3.82 8.29 -21.86
CA SER A 265 4.70 7.93 -22.97
C SER A 265 5.74 6.88 -22.59
N ILE A 266 6.03 5.96 -23.53
CA ILE A 266 7.07 4.94 -23.35
C ILE A 266 8.42 5.55 -23.70
N GLU A 267 9.37 5.45 -22.79
CA GLU A 267 10.75 5.83 -23.01
C GLU A 267 11.60 4.71 -23.63
N THR A 268 12.87 5.00 -23.86
CA THR A 268 13.81 3.97 -24.33
C THR A 268 13.98 2.89 -23.25
N PRO A 269 13.66 1.61 -23.53
CA PRO A 269 13.79 0.55 -22.55
C PRO A 269 15.22 0.37 -22.05
N LEU A 270 15.38 0.01 -20.79
CA LEU A 270 16.66 -0.35 -20.18
C LEU A 270 17.02 -1.78 -20.55
N SER A 271 18.03 -1.96 -21.42
CA SER A 271 18.50 -3.29 -21.80
C SER A 271 19.29 -3.94 -20.67
N LEU A 272 19.01 -5.19 -20.37
CA LEU A 272 19.67 -5.99 -19.36
C LEU A 272 20.45 -7.14 -19.99
N ASN A 273 21.41 -7.69 -19.25
CA ASN A 273 22.15 -8.91 -19.65
C ASN A 273 21.66 -10.16 -18.90
N PHE A 274 20.48 -10.07 -18.28
CA PHE A 274 19.81 -11.14 -17.53
C PHE A 274 18.30 -10.97 -17.69
N THR A 275 17.54 -12.02 -17.36
CA THR A 275 16.08 -11.96 -17.34
C THR A 275 15.60 -11.26 -16.08
N PRO A 276 14.86 -10.13 -16.17
CA PRO A 276 14.30 -9.47 -15.01
C PRO A 276 13.21 -10.33 -14.36
N GLY A 277 13.12 -10.26 -13.05
CA GLY A 277 12.08 -10.87 -12.24
C GLY A 277 11.26 -9.82 -11.49
N ALA A 278 11.17 -9.97 -10.17
CA ALA A 278 10.53 -8.96 -9.32
C ALA A 278 11.26 -7.61 -9.40
N LEU A 279 10.50 -6.53 -9.36
CA LEU A 279 10.99 -5.16 -9.30
C LEU A 279 10.52 -4.52 -7.99
N ALA A 280 11.35 -3.66 -7.44
CA ALA A 280 10.99 -2.80 -6.33
C ALA A 280 11.73 -1.47 -6.47
N TRP A 281 11.03 -0.38 -6.27
CA TRP A 281 11.64 0.93 -6.09
C TRP A 281 12.17 1.05 -4.65
N ALA A 282 13.42 1.46 -4.51
CA ALA A 282 14.07 1.64 -3.21
C ALA A 282 14.53 3.10 -2.99
N GLY A 283 13.99 4.04 -3.78
CA GLY A 283 14.21 5.46 -3.59
C GLY A 283 13.26 6.02 -2.52
N LEU A 284 13.69 7.08 -1.86
CA LEU A 284 12.79 7.88 -1.03
C LEU A 284 11.95 8.76 -1.96
N ALA A 285 10.68 9.00 -1.62
CA ALA A 285 9.93 10.10 -2.20
C ALA A 285 10.74 11.38 -1.99
N GLY A 286 10.90 12.20 -3.03
CA GLY A 286 11.70 13.42 -2.93
C GLY A 286 11.25 14.24 -1.71
N ALA A 287 12.19 14.72 -0.90
CA ALA A 287 11.85 15.59 0.21
C ALA A 287 11.12 16.82 -0.39
N HIS A 288 9.89 17.06 0.06
CA HIS A 288 9.23 18.33 -0.24
C HIS A 288 10.21 19.44 0.17
N GLU A 289 10.67 20.25 -0.78
CA GLU A 289 11.38 21.46 -0.45
C GLU A 289 10.40 22.30 0.37
N GLU A 290 10.57 22.29 1.69
CA GLU A 290 9.91 23.27 2.54
C GLU A 290 10.32 24.62 1.98
N HIS A 291 9.39 25.32 1.34
CA HIS A 291 9.55 26.71 0.97
C HIS A 291 9.79 27.47 2.28
N ALA A 292 11.07 27.68 2.60
CA ALA A 292 11.46 28.62 3.62
C ALA A 292 10.88 29.98 3.17
N GLU A 293 9.76 30.37 3.77
CA GLU A 293 9.31 31.73 3.71
C GLU A 293 10.40 32.59 4.36
N ASP A 294 11.27 33.17 3.53
CA ASP A 294 12.17 34.23 3.92
C ASP A 294 11.32 35.41 4.38
N GLY A 295 10.94 35.34 5.65
CA GLY A 295 10.37 36.48 6.37
C GLY A 295 11.43 37.52 6.63
N ASP A 296 11.69 38.34 5.63
CA ASP A 296 12.48 39.56 5.77
C ASP A 296 11.72 40.56 6.65
N HIS A 297 11.89 40.44 7.95
CA HIS A 297 11.40 41.41 8.93
C HIS A 297 12.47 42.51 9.05
N ASP A 298 12.35 43.53 8.20
CA ASP A 298 12.95 44.83 8.42
C ASP A 298 12.47 45.39 9.77
N HIS A 299 13.34 45.37 10.77
CA HIS A 299 13.18 46.14 12.00
C HIS A 299 13.63 47.56 11.74
N ASP A 300 12.66 48.41 11.42
CA ASP A 300 12.84 49.87 11.53
C ASP A 300 13.12 50.24 13.00
N GLU A 301 14.36 50.60 13.28
CA GLU A 301 14.78 51.27 14.52
C GLU A 301 14.18 52.68 14.56
N HIS A 302 13.13 52.88 15.35
CA HIS A 302 12.68 54.20 15.75
C HIS A 302 13.48 54.70 16.95
N ASP A 303 14.48 55.52 16.69
CA ASP A 303 15.10 56.44 17.67
C ASP A 303 14.02 57.40 18.21
N HIS A 304 13.73 57.33 19.50
CA HIS A 304 13.05 58.38 20.23
C HIS A 304 14.01 59.03 21.22
N ASP A 305 14.60 60.18 20.77
CA ASP A 305 15.15 61.21 21.62
C ASP A 305 14.03 61.79 22.51
N HIS A 306 14.20 61.77 23.80
CA HIS A 306 13.51 62.62 24.76
C HIS A 306 14.52 63.38 25.62
N ASP A 307 14.78 64.62 25.21
CA ASP A 307 15.19 65.69 26.13
C ASP A 307 14.04 66.05 27.06
N HIS A 308 14.28 65.97 28.37
CA HIS A 308 14.08 66.97 29.47
C HIS A 308 14.32 66.33 30.84
#